data_235dcc480d28d8a8837194eb72da1221
#
_entry.id   235dcc480d28d8a8837194eb72da1221
#
_cell.length_a   1.000
_cell.length_b   1.000
_cell.length_c   1.000
_cell.angle_alpha   90.00
_cell.angle_beta   90.00
_cell.angle_gamma   90.00
#
_symmetry.space_group_name_H-M   'P 1'
#
loop_
_entity.id
_entity.type
_entity.pdbx_description
1 polymer ?
#
loop_
_entity_poly.entity_id
_entity_poly.type
_entity_poly.pdbx_seq_one_letter_code
_entity_poly.pdbx_strand_id
1 'polypeptide(L)'
;MKEAKELFLKNGFSRLKRTNNYYKVDHDFYTVIYFQRKSDGTAYFVNIGIHPLFLDSGLLEEVDCALRTRLGSIDHRNGMDQAELEKAVQEAIDFTAQYSSYSTVFSSIDPEKDLEKDWLLKQFSITKVNLCRLYVEYYDAIDSKKLALDFANYGLSITPKIASVPKNFFKTYIRLGEIIKTTY
;
A
#
# COMPACT_ATOMS: atom_id res chain seq x y z
N MET A 1 -8.34 -10.05 -21.59
CA MET A 1 -7.41 -8.97 -21.14
C MET A 1 -7.48 -7.69 -21.99
N LYS A 2 -7.88 -7.72 -23.26
CA LYS A 2 -8.10 -6.50 -24.07
C LYS A 2 -9.25 -5.67 -23.50
N GLU A 3 -10.33 -6.33 -23.16
CA GLU A 3 -11.55 -5.76 -22.59
C GLU A 3 -11.26 -5.12 -21.20
N ALA A 4 -10.52 -5.80 -20.33
CA ALA A 4 -10.08 -5.23 -19.05
C ALA A 4 -9.29 -3.93 -19.25
N LYS A 5 -8.40 -3.89 -20.25
CA LYS A 5 -7.65 -2.67 -20.59
C LYS A 5 -8.57 -1.53 -20.95
N GLU A 6 -9.58 -1.76 -21.78
CA GLU A 6 -10.53 -0.72 -22.22
C GLU A 6 -11.33 -0.17 -21.03
N LEU A 7 -11.79 -1.05 -20.12
CA LEU A 7 -12.48 -0.65 -18.89
C LEU A 7 -11.59 0.20 -17.97
N PHE A 8 -10.35 -0.22 -17.75
CA PHE A 8 -9.41 0.57 -16.92
C PHE A 8 -9.13 1.94 -17.52
N LEU A 9 -8.85 2.02 -18.82
CA LEU A 9 -8.60 3.29 -19.51
C LEU A 9 -9.81 4.24 -19.44
N LYS A 10 -11.03 3.71 -19.58
CA LYS A 10 -12.28 4.48 -19.46
C LYS A 10 -12.46 5.06 -18.04
N ASN A 11 -11.93 4.39 -17.01
CA ASN A 11 -11.98 4.82 -15.62
C ASN A 11 -10.73 5.63 -15.16
N GLY A 12 -9.94 6.12 -16.11
CA GLY A 12 -8.81 7.01 -15.84
C GLY A 12 -7.53 6.31 -15.42
N PHE A 13 -7.46 4.99 -15.48
CA PHE A 13 -6.23 4.25 -15.26
C PHE A 13 -5.34 4.29 -16.51
N SER A 14 -4.04 4.33 -16.29
CA SER A 14 -3.01 4.14 -17.32
C SER A 14 -2.38 2.77 -17.19
N ARG A 15 -1.91 2.20 -18.31
CA ARG A 15 -1.19 0.93 -18.27
C ARG A 15 0.31 1.17 -18.09
N LEU A 16 0.92 0.52 -17.14
CA LEU A 16 2.38 0.50 -17.04
C LEU A 16 2.96 -0.32 -18.19
N LYS A 17 3.90 0.28 -18.94
CA LYS A 17 4.43 -0.30 -20.19
C LYS A 17 4.94 -1.73 -19.99
N ARG A 18 4.55 -2.64 -20.89
CA ARG A 18 4.98 -4.05 -20.95
C ARG A 18 4.54 -4.93 -19.77
N THR A 19 3.63 -4.44 -18.93
CA THR A 19 3.10 -5.20 -17.79
C THR A 19 1.58 -5.33 -17.87
N ASN A 20 0.98 -6.10 -16.95
CA ASN A 20 -0.47 -6.13 -16.72
C ASN A 20 -0.85 -5.30 -15.48
N ASN A 21 -0.01 -4.34 -15.10
CA ASN A 21 -0.32 -3.36 -14.08
C ASN A 21 -1.04 -2.15 -14.71
N TYR A 22 -2.14 -1.75 -14.10
CA TYR A 22 -2.90 -0.55 -14.41
C TYR A 22 -2.84 0.38 -13.21
N TYR A 23 -2.42 1.62 -13.41
CA TYR A 23 -2.22 2.56 -12.33
C TYR A 23 -3.04 3.84 -12.51
N LYS A 24 -3.34 4.47 -11.39
CA LYS A 24 -3.95 5.80 -11.30
C LYS A 24 -3.28 6.57 -10.17
N VAL A 25 -3.04 7.85 -10.39
CA VAL A 25 -2.69 8.80 -9.33
C VAL A 25 -3.94 9.59 -9.01
N ASP A 26 -4.37 9.55 -7.76
CA ASP A 26 -5.57 10.26 -7.33
C ASP A 26 -5.31 10.88 -5.96
N HIS A 27 -5.31 12.23 -5.89
CA HIS A 27 -5.01 13.00 -4.70
C HIS A 27 -3.72 12.55 -3.99
N ASP A 28 -3.86 11.83 -2.88
CA ASP A 28 -2.77 11.48 -1.97
C ASP A 28 -2.14 10.10 -2.28
N PHE A 29 -2.71 9.35 -3.24
CA PHE A 29 -2.30 7.97 -3.48
C PHE A 29 -2.00 7.68 -4.95
N TYR A 30 -1.00 6.84 -5.14
CA TYR A 30 -0.75 6.07 -6.34
C TYR A 30 -1.35 4.68 -6.16
N THR A 31 -2.28 4.28 -7.00
CA THR A 31 -2.95 2.98 -6.92
C THR A 31 -2.61 2.13 -8.12
N VAL A 32 -2.43 0.83 -7.92
CA VAL A 32 -2.11 -0.15 -8.96
C VAL A 32 -3.04 -1.34 -8.88
N ILE A 33 -3.57 -1.75 -10.01
CA ILE A 33 -4.35 -2.99 -10.18
C ILE A 33 -3.55 -3.91 -11.09
N TYR A 34 -3.26 -5.13 -10.61
CA TYR A 34 -2.49 -6.12 -11.35
C TYR A 34 -3.23 -7.43 -11.51
N PHE A 35 -3.42 -7.85 -12.77
CA PHE A 35 -3.97 -9.16 -13.12
C PHE A 35 -2.82 -10.16 -13.28
N GLN A 36 -2.54 -10.89 -12.20
CA GLN A 36 -1.50 -11.89 -12.15
C GLN A 36 -2.03 -13.24 -12.66
N ARG A 37 -1.48 -13.74 -13.75
CA ARG A 37 -1.79 -15.09 -14.23
C ARG A 37 -1.24 -16.12 -13.26
N LYS A 38 -2.08 -17.08 -12.84
CA LYS A 38 -1.65 -18.24 -12.07
C LYS A 38 -0.68 -19.09 -12.90
N SER A 39 0.29 -19.73 -12.26
CA SER A 39 1.36 -20.49 -12.95
C SER A 39 0.86 -21.62 -13.83
N ASP A 40 -0.25 -22.27 -13.44
CA ASP A 40 -0.91 -23.33 -14.22
C ASP A 40 -1.86 -22.78 -15.32
N GLY A 41 -2.00 -21.47 -15.41
CA GLY A 41 -2.83 -20.81 -16.40
C GLY A 41 -4.34 -20.89 -16.19
N THR A 42 -4.79 -21.48 -15.07
CA THR A 42 -6.22 -21.75 -14.81
C THR A 42 -7.00 -20.55 -14.28
N ALA A 43 -6.32 -19.51 -13.81
CA ALA A 43 -6.95 -18.33 -13.23
C ALA A 43 -6.08 -17.07 -13.36
N TYR A 44 -6.70 -15.91 -13.12
CA TYR A 44 -6.02 -14.65 -12.87
C TYR A 44 -6.35 -14.17 -11.46
N PHE A 45 -5.33 -13.82 -10.68
CA PHE A 45 -5.49 -13.15 -9.41
C PHE A 45 -5.60 -11.64 -9.62
N VAL A 46 -6.52 -11.00 -8.89
CA VAL A 46 -6.69 -9.54 -8.89
C VAL A 46 -5.96 -8.99 -7.67
N ASN A 47 -4.77 -8.47 -7.88
CA ASN A 47 -3.93 -7.87 -6.84
C ASN A 47 -4.04 -6.35 -6.90
N ILE A 48 -4.03 -5.71 -5.73
CA ILE A 48 -4.10 -4.26 -5.57
C ILE A 48 -2.87 -3.79 -4.80
N GLY A 49 -2.25 -2.74 -5.31
CA GLY A 49 -1.23 -1.95 -4.62
C GLY A 49 -1.73 -0.53 -4.35
N ILE A 50 -1.58 -0.07 -3.12
CA ILE A 50 -1.86 1.31 -2.71
C ILE A 50 -0.55 1.89 -2.17
N HIS A 51 -0.12 3.02 -2.73
CA HIS A 51 1.14 3.65 -2.36
C HIS A 51 0.92 5.13 -2.06
N PRO A 52 1.13 5.57 -0.80
CA PRO A 52 0.99 6.98 -0.44
C PRO A 52 2.05 7.84 -1.13
N LEU A 53 1.68 9.00 -1.66
CA LEU A 53 2.59 9.88 -2.41
C LEU A 53 3.67 10.54 -1.54
N PHE A 54 3.52 10.55 -0.21
CA PHE A 54 4.58 11.03 0.70
C PHE A 54 5.81 10.10 0.73
N LEU A 55 5.69 8.86 0.22
CA LEU A 55 6.81 7.92 0.06
C LEU A 55 7.51 8.15 -1.27
N ASP A 56 7.99 9.25 -1.61
CA ASP A 56 8.66 9.64 -2.85
C ASP A 56 9.23 8.45 -3.67
N SER A 57 8.41 7.95 -4.58
CA SER A 57 8.76 6.81 -5.42
C SER A 57 8.14 7.03 -6.81
N GLY A 58 8.89 6.72 -7.86
CA GLY A 58 8.44 6.85 -9.24
C GLY A 58 7.24 5.92 -9.59
N LEU A 59 7.11 5.57 -10.85
CA LEU A 59 6.11 4.59 -11.28
C LEU A 59 6.43 3.20 -10.72
N LEU A 60 5.50 2.65 -9.93
CA LEU A 60 5.63 1.38 -9.23
C LEU A 60 4.79 0.29 -9.89
N GLU A 61 5.26 -0.95 -9.82
CA GLU A 61 4.41 -2.13 -9.98
C GLU A 61 3.66 -2.43 -8.66
N GLU A 62 2.61 -3.26 -8.74
CA GLU A 62 1.84 -3.64 -7.53
C GLU A 62 2.74 -4.18 -6.41
N VAL A 63 3.75 -4.97 -6.77
CA VAL A 63 4.69 -5.59 -5.83
C VAL A 63 5.52 -4.58 -5.03
N ASP A 64 5.73 -3.38 -5.54
CA ASP A 64 6.51 -2.31 -4.91
C ASP A 64 5.68 -1.38 -4.02
N CYS A 65 4.35 -1.49 -4.07
CA CYS A 65 3.47 -0.65 -3.28
C CYS A 65 3.56 -0.94 -1.77
N ALA A 66 3.40 0.10 -0.95
CA ALA A 66 3.50 0.00 0.51
C ALA A 66 2.39 -0.87 1.12
N LEU A 67 1.18 -0.77 0.58
CA LEU A 67 0.00 -1.52 1.01
C LEU A 67 -0.45 -2.42 -0.14
N ARG A 68 -0.56 -3.72 0.11
CA ARG A 68 -0.89 -4.70 -0.93
C ARG A 68 -1.95 -5.68 -0.44
N THR A 69 -2.89 -5.99 -1.33
CA THR A 69 -3.93 -7.00 -1.04
C THR A 69 -4.32 -7.75 -2.31
N ARG A 70 -5.00 -8.88 -2.12
CA ARG A 70 -5.64 -9.63 -3.21
C ARG A 70 -7.14 -9.62 -2.99
N LEU A 71 -7.88 -9.09 -3.97
CA LEU A 71 -9.35 -9.04 -3.89
C LEU A 71 -9.98 -10.41 -4.22
N GLY A 72 -9.38 -11.15 -5.18
CA GLY A 72 -9.96 -12.41 -5.60
C GLY A 72 -9.23 -13.02 -6.79
N SER A 73 -9.91 -13.94 -7.46
CA SER A 73 -9.42 -14.56 -8.68
C SER A 73 -10.56 -14.78 -9.67
N ILE A 74 -10.23 -14.75 -10.97
CA ILE A 74 -11.13 -15.03 -12.08
C ILE A 74 -10.74 -16.38 -12.66
N ASP A 75 -11.68 -17.32 -12.76
CA ASP A 75 -11.44 -18.62 -13.40
C ASP A 75 -11.21 -18.46 -14.91
N HIS A 76 -10.25 -19.19 -15.45
CA HIS A 76 -9.88 -19.12 -16.87
C HIS A 76 -9.77 -20.50 -17.51
N ARG A 77 -10.17 -21.58 -16.83
CA ARG A 77 -10.06 -22.96 -17.34
C ARG A 77 -10.84 -23.18 -18.63
N ASN A 78 -12.00 -22.58 -18.74
CA ASN A 78 -12.90 -22.71 -19.89
C ASN A 78 -12.92 -21.45 -20.78
N GLY A 79 -11.89 -20.60 -20.70
CA GLY A 79 -11.85 -19.27 -21.30
C GLY A 79 -12.22 -18.18 -20.32
N MET A 80 -12.07 -16.92 -20.74
CA MET A 80 -12.41 -15.77 -19.90
C MET A 80 -13.90 -15.47 -20.02
N ASP A 81 -14.64 -15.58 -18.92
CA ASP A 81 -16.00 -15.07 -18.84
C ASP A 81 -15.98 -13.53 -18.81
N GLN A 82 -16.64 -12.91 -19.78
CA GLN A 82 -16.66 -11.47 -19.92
C GLN A 82 -17.35 -10.77 -18.73
N ALA A 83 -18.47 -11.32 -18.26
CA ALA A 83 -19.21 -10.74 -17.15
C ALA A 83 -18.43 -10.84 -15.83
N GLU A 84 -17.73 -11.96 -15.59
CA GLU A 84 -16.87 -12.15 -14.45
C GLU A 84 -15.67 -11.18 -14.49
N LEU A 85 -15.07 -10.98 -15.67
CA LEU A 85 -13.99 -10.03 -15.87
C LEU A 85 -14.45 -8.59 -15.59
N GLU A 86 -15.57 -8.16 -16.14
CA GLU A 86 -16.14 -6.81 -15.94
C GLU A 86 -16.44 -6.56 -14.46
N LYS A 87 -17.04 -7.54 -13.78
CA LYS A 87 -17.31 -7.48 -12.35
C LYS A 87 -16.02 -7.33 -11.56
N ALA A 88 -14.99 -8.14 -11.81
CA ALA A 88 -13.72 -8.07 -11.11
C ALA A 88 -12.98 -6.75 -11.36
N VAL A 89 -13.05 -6.19 -12.56
CA VAL A 89 -12.50 -4.86 -12.88
C VAL A 89 -13.23 -3.78 -12.09
N GLN A 90 -14.56 -3.83 -12.04
CA GLN A 90 -15.36 -2.84 -11.32
C GLN A 90 -15.09 -2.91 -9.81
N GLU A 91 -15.07 -4.12 -9.22
CA GLU A 91 -14.74 -4.31 -7.80
C GLU A 91 -13.33 -3.77 -7.47
N ALA A 92 -12.36 -3.95 -8.36
CA ALA A 92 -11.01 -3.41 -8.17
C ALA A 92 -10.99 -1.88 -8.22
N ILE A 93 -11.75 -1.26 -9.14
CA ILE A 93 -11.90 0.20 -9.26
C ILE A 93 -12.58 0.76 -8.00
N ASP A 94 -13.69 0.17 -7.57
CA ASP A 94 -14.44 0.60 -6.40
C ASP A 94 -13.60 0.46 -5.12
N PHE A 95 -12.79 -0.60 -5.02
CA PHE A 95 -11.86 -0.77 -3.93
C PHE A 95 -10.83 0.35 -3.90
N THR A 96 -10.20 0.68 -5.03
CA THR A 96 -9.17 1.73 -5.07
C THR A 96 -9.73 3.13 -4.85
N ALA A 97 -10.98 3.39 -5.20
CA ALA A 97 -11.65 4.67 -5.00
C ALA A 97 -11.82 5.07 -3.51
N GLN A 98 -11.70 4.11 -2.59
CA GLN A 98 -11.77 4.37 -1.14
C GLN A 98 -10.49 5.05 -0.61
N TYR A 99 -9.40 5.05 -1.37
CA TYR A 99 -8.08 5.58 -0.98
C TYR A 99 -7.82 6.91 -1.70
N SER A 100 -8.53 7.97 -1.31
CA SER A 100 -8.43 9.29 -1.94
C SER A 100 -7.71 10.32 -1.07
N SER A 101 -7.68 10.15 0.26
CA SER A 101 -7.06 11.10 1.19
C SER A 101 -6.31 10.37 2.30
N TYR A 102 -5.16 10.94 2.72
CA TYR A 102 -4.42 10.42 3.88
C TYR A 102 -5.28 10.36 5.13
N SER A 103 -6.13 11.34 5.38
CA SER A 103 -7.00 11.42 6.56
C SER A 103 -8.06 10.30 6.62
N THR A 104 -8.40 9.68 5.49
CA THR A 104 -9.32 8.53 5.46
C THR A 104 -8.59 7.21 5.73
N VAL A 105 -7.28 7.18 5.52
CA VAL A 105 -6.45 5.97 5.63
C VAL A 105 -5.69 5.94 6.95
N PHE A 106 -5.06 7.05 7.33
CA PHE A 106 -4.21 7.14 8.51
C PHE A 106 -4.93 7.87 9.64
N SER A 107 -5.35 7.12 10.65
CA SER A 107 -5.96 7.67 11.85
C SER A 107 -4.89 8.08 12.86
N SER A 108 -5.21 9.05 13.73
CA SER A 108 -4.38 9.31 14.90
C SER A 108 -4.61 8.21 15.94
N ILE A 109 -3.63 7.31 16.08
CA ILE A 109 -3.68 6.16 16.99
C ILE A 109 -2.46 6.13 17.92
N ASP A 110 -2.63 5.53 19.08
CA ASP A 110 -1.54 5.20 19.99
C ASP A 110 -0.89 3.88 19.53
N PRO A 111 0.43 3.86 19.17
CA PRO A 111 1.05 2.66 18.61
C PRO A 111 1.05 1.47 19.58
N GLU A 112 1.11 1.68 20.89
CA GLU A 112 1.14 0.60 21.87
C GLU A 112 -0.24 -0.04 22.09
N LYS A 113 -1.31 0.77 22.03
CA LYS A 113 -2.67 0.32 22.36
C LYS A 113 -3.49 -0.10 21.15
N ASP A 114 -3.32 0.60 20.04
CA ASP A 114 -4.28 0.57 18.94
C ASP A 114 -3.73 -0.10 17.67
N LEU A 115 -2.40 -0.15 17.48
CA LEU A 115 -1.80 -0.67 16.25
C LEU A 115 -2.26 -2.09 15.91
N GLU A 116 -2.44 -2.96 16.92
CA GLU A 116 -2.90 -4.34 16.69
C GLU A 116 -4.32 -4.42 16.13
N LYS A 117 -5.12 -3.40 16.37
CA LYS A 117 -6.51 -3.29 15.90
C LYS A 117 -6.62 -2.50 14.61
N ASP A 118 -5.50 -1.94 14.13
CA ASP A 118 -5.48 -1.14 12.92
C ASP A 118 -6.06 -1.94 11.74
N TRP A 119 -7.01 -1.33 11.05
CA TRP A 119 -7.71 -1.95 9.93
C TRP A 119 -6.78 -2.25 8.75
N LEU A 120 -5.68 -1.50 8.59
CA LEU A 120 -4.67 -1.73 7.56
C LEU A 120 -4.00 -3.11 7.70
N LEU A 121 -3.78 -3.58 8.94
CA LEU A 121 -3.26 -4.94 9.19
C LEU A 121 -4.23 -6.04 8.76
N LYS A 122 -5.53 -5.76 8.75
CA LYS A 122 -6.57 -6.73 8.35
C LYS A 122 -6.79 -6.71 6.84
N GLN A 123 -6.71 -5.53 6.25
CA GLN A 123 -7.01 -5.29 4.84
C GLN A 123 -5.82 -5.61 3.93
N PHE A 124 -4.60 -5.39 4.41
CA PHE A 124 -3.39 -5.49 3.60
C PHE A 124 -2.38 -6.50 4.14
N SER A 125 -1.57 -7.05 3.24
CA SER A 125 -0.42 -7.89 3.56
C SER A 125 0.75 -7.04 4.06
N ILE A 126 0.58 -6.38 5.21
CA ILE A 126 1.60 -5.55 5.85
C ILE A 126 1.91 -6.09 7.25
N THR A 127 3.18 -6.08 7.65
CA THR A 127 3.59 -6.45 9.01
C THR A 127 3.46 -5.25 9.95
N LYS A 128 3.30 -5.49 11.27
CA LYS A 128 3.28 -4.42 12.28
C LYS A 128 4.51 -3.51 12.19
N VAL A 129 5.68 -4.08 11.97
CA VAL A 129 6.94 -3.31 11.82
C VAL A 129 6.89 -2.38 10.61
N ASN A 130 6.43 -2.88 9.46
CA ASN A 130 6.31 -2.06 8.26
C ASN A 130 5.18 -1.03 8.37
N LEU A 131 4.10 -1.36 9.09
CA LEU A 131 3.05 -0.39 9.39
C LEU A 131 3.54 0.73 10.31
N CYS A 132 4.34 0.42 11.35
CA CYS A 132 5.00 1.45 12.16
C CYS A 132 5.88 2.37 11.30
N ARG A 133 6.66 1.79 10.38
CA ARG A 133 7.48 2.58 9.45
C ARG A 133 6.62 3.51 8.61
N LEU A 134 5.53 3.01 8.05
CA LEU A 134 4.59 3.79 7.25
C LEU A 134 3.99 4.95 8.04
N TYR A 135 3.61 4.73 9.30
CA TYR A 135 3.13 5.78 10.19
C TYR A 135 4.21 6.81 10.55
N VAL A 136 5.47 6.38 10.75
CA VAL A 136 6.59 7.34 10.96
C VAL A 136 6.70 8.28 9.77
N GLU A 137 6.73 7.74 8.56
CA GLU A 137 6.86 8.52 7.33
C GLU A 137 5.62 9.43 7.10
N TYR A 138 4.42 8.93 7.40
CA TYR A 138 3.19 9.73 7.35
C TYR A 138 3.21 10.91 8.31
N TYR A 139 3.47 10.66 9.60
CA TYR A 139 3.49 11.72 10.60
C TYR A 139 4.64 12.70 10.41
N ASP A 140 5.75 12.25 9.85
CA ASP A 140 6.84 13.13 9.44
C ASP A 140 6.41 14.06 8.31
N ALA A 141 5.73 13.54 7.31
CA ALA A 141 5.24 14.31 6.16
C ALA A 141 4.21 15.40 6.54
N ILE A 142 3.40 15.17 7.58
CA ILE A 142 2.43 16.14 8.10
C ILE A 142 2.95 16.96 9.30
N ASP A 143 4.26 16.95 9.53
CA ASP A 143 4.97 17.67 10.60
C ASP A 143 4.53 17.30 12.03
N SER A 144 3.96 16.13 12.23
CA SER A 144 3.57 15.60 13.54
C SER A 144 4.71 14.81 14.21
N LYS A 145 5.85 15.47 14.42
CA LYS A 145 7.12 14.84 14.86
C LYS A 145 6.99 14.01 16.13
N LYS A 146 6.14 14.40 17.09
CA LYS A 146 5.91 13.63 18.31
C LYS A 146 5.34 12.25 17.99
N LEU A 147 4.26 12.19 17.20
CA LEU A 147 3.65 10.92 16.82
C LEU A 147 4.61 10.06 15.98
N ALA A 148 5.35 10.67 15.07
CA ALA A 148 6.37 9.97 14.32
C ALA A 148 7.44 9.32 15.24
N LEU A 149 7.90 10.02 16.29
CA LEU A 149 8.82 9.48 17.28
C LEU A 149 8.19 8.36 18.12
N ASP A 150 6.94 8.48 18.53
CA ASP A 150 6.22 7.45 19.28
C ASP A 150 6.14 6.15 18.45
N PHE A 151 5.78 6.25 17.17
CA PHE A 151 5.80 5.11 16.24
C PHE A 151 7.20 4.56 15.96
N ALA A 152 8.23 5.42 15.89
CA ALA A 152 9.61 4.96 15.69
C ALA A 152 10.12 4.17 16.91
N ASN A 153 9.86 4.63 18.13
CA ASN A 153 10.24 3.93 19.36
C ASN A 153 9.51 2.60 19.48
N TYR A 154 8.19 2.59 19.28
CA TYR A 154 7.41 1.35 19.32
C TYR A 154 7.84 0.38 18.21
N GLY A 155 8.01 0.84 16.97
CA GLY A 155 8.51 0.05 15.86
C GLY A 155 9.87 -0.58 16.12
N LEU A 156 10.78 0.17 16.74
CA LEU A 156 12.09 -0.35 17.18
C LEU A 156 11.95 -1.46 18.23
N SER A 157 11.05 -1.29 19.21
CA SER A 157 10.84 -2.26 20.30
C SER A 157 10.32 -3.62 19.81
N ILE A 158 9.44 -3.62 18.79
CA ILE A 158 8.85 -4.84 18.23
C ILE A 158 9.66 -5.43 17.07
N THR A 159 10.72 -4.75 16.62
CA THR A 159 11.53 -5.22 15.48
C THR A 159 12.43 -6.39 15.91
N PRO A 160 12.35 -7.56 15.21
CA PRO A 160 13.21 -8.70 15.50
C PRO A 160 14.70 -8.35 15.43
N LYS A 161 15.51 -8.97 16.31
CA LYS A 161 16.96 -8.68 16.39
C LYS A 161 17.69 -8.82 15.05
N ILE A 162 17.27 -9.78 14.23
CA ILE A 162 17.87 -10.10 12.92
C ILE A 162 17.41 -9.16 11.78
N ALA A 163 16.34 -8.40 11.96
CA ALA A 163 15.79 -7.52 10.93
C ALA A 163 16.54 -6.17 10.91
N SER A 164 17.71 -6.15 10.28
CA SER A 164 18.63 -5.00 10.28
C SER A 164 18.05 -3.76 9.60
N VAL A 165 17.38 -3.91 8.46
CA VAL A 165 16.87 -2.79 7.64
C VAL A 165 15.84 -1.94 8.41
N PRO A 166 14.72 -2.49 8.89
CA PRO A 166 13.75 -1.69 9.65
C PRO A 166 14.35 -1.17 10.97
N LYS A 167 15.22 -1.95 11.62
CA LYS A 167 15.89 -1.52 12.85
C LYS A 167 16.77 -0.28 12.63
N ASN A 168 17.51 -0.24 11.53
CA ASN A 168 18.35 0.90 11.18
C ASN A 168 17.49 2.12 10.85
N PHE A 169 16.38 1.95 10.15
CA PHE A 169 15.42 3.02 9.87
C PHE A 169 14.96 3.70 11.17
N PHE A 170 14.40 2.94 12.11
CA PHE A 170 13.90 3.50 13.37
C PHE A 170 15.00 4.17 14.21
N LYS A 171 16.16 3.54 14.35
CA LYS A 171 17.29 4.13 15.07
C LYS A 171 17.76 5.44 14.47
N THR A 172 17.83 5.51 13.14
CA THR A 172 18.24 6.73 12.45
C THR A 172 17.21 7.83 12.67
N TYR A 173 15.91 7.52 12.58
CA TYR A 173 14.85 8.50 12.79
C TYR A 173 14.85 9.05 14.23
N ILE A 174 14.95 8.18 15.23
CA ILE A 174 15.02 8.57 16.65
C ILE A 174 16.23 9.49 16.90
N ARG A 175 17.42 9.12 16.41
CA ARG A 175 18.65 9.93 16.58
C ARG A 175 18.51 11.32 15.94
N LEU A 176 17.90 11.43 14.75
CA LEU A 176 17.68 12.73 14.11
C LEU A 176 16.72 13.59 14.93
N GLY A 177 15.67 13.01 15.50
CA GLY A 177 14.73 13.71 16.37
C GLY A 177 15.36 14.21 17.67
N GLU A 178 16.37 13.52 18.22
CA GLU A 178 17.14 13.96 19.39
C GLU A 178 18.05 15.15 19.08
N ILE A 179 18.71 15.14 17.91
CA ILE A 179 19.59 16.24 17.49
C ILE A 179 18.80 17.55 17.34
N ILE A 180 17.61 17.49 16.76
CA ILE A 180 16.75 18.68 16.58
C ILE A 180 16.36 19.27 17.93
N LYS A 181 16.06 18.45 18.94
CA LYS A 181 15.70 18.93 20.30
C LYS A 181 16.85 19.61 21.05
N THR A 182 18.11 19.32 20.73
CA THR A 182 19.29 19.89 21.38
C THR A 182 19.79 21.18 20.71
N THR A 183 19.24 21.53 19.55
CA THR A 183 19.68 22.69 18.77
C THR A 183 18.77 23.92 18.97
N TYR A 184 17.68 23.78 19.70
CA TYR A 184 16.74 24.85 20.08
C TYR A 184 16.57 24.91 21.59
#